data_3bc8201e2bf0a95f6c4fc78eae324978
#
_entry.id   3bc8201e2bf0a95f6c4fc78eae324978
#
_cell.length_a   1.000
_cell.length_b   1.000
_cell.length_c   1.000
_cell.angle_alpha   90.00
_cell.angle_beta   90.00
_cell.angle_gamma   90.00
#
_symmetry.space_group_name_H-M   'P 1'
#
loop_
_entity.id
_entity.type
_entity.pdbx_description
1 polymer ?
#
loop_
_entity_poly.entity_id
_entity_poly.type
_entity_poly.pdbx_seq_one_letter_code
_entity_poly.pdbx_strand_id
1 'polypeptide(L)'
;GHPFAAVRQQAANLYATKMAEAGFVALSFDQMFWGESGGTPRGAVLPDLYVESFSAGVDYLGTRPFIDREKIGVIGICGSGGFAIAATKIDPRIKALATVSMYDMGEYFRTGLNRTRTAETRNKDLQTAAEQRYTAFESGTPVYGPGQNDAVFPEAAESNDFYQTERGKVASNDRRTTPASYAKFINFYPFNDMDSISPRPILFVVGEVA
;
A
#
# COMPACT_ATOMS: atom_id res chain seq x y z
N GLY A 1 -6.12 2.46 -4.63
CA GLY A 1 -4.99 1.61 -4.24
C GLY A 1 -5.40 0.53 -3.27
N HIS A 2 -4.86 -0.68 -3.45
CA HIS A 2 -5.19 -1.87 -2.64
C HIS A 2 -4.47 -1.88 -1.29
N PRO A 3 -4.95 -2.63 -0.28
CA PRO A 3 -4.27 -2.82 1.00
C PRO A 3 -2.85 -3.37 0.86
N PHE A 4 -2.02 -3.19 1.91
CA PHE A 4 -0.68 -3.77 1.96
C PHE A 4 -0.70 -5.28 1.76
N ALA A 5 0.19 -5.80 0.93
CA ALA A 5 0.26 -7.21 0.55
C ALA A 5 -1.06 -7.79 0.00
N ALA A 6 -1.88 -6.94 -0.62
CA ALA A 6 -3.09 -7.33 -1.35
C ALA A 6 -2.91 -7.11 -2.85
N VAL A 7 -3.96 -7.37 -3.61
CA VAL A 7 -4.03 -7.13 -5.06
C VAL A 7 -5.37 -6.51 -5.44
N ARG A 8 -5.47 -5.95 -6.65
CA ARG A 8 -6.66 -5.23 -7.12
C ARG A 8 -7.95 -6.05 -7.07
N GLN A 9 -7.89 -7.37 -7.33
CA GLN A 9 -9.06 -8.25 -7.33
C GLN A 9 -9.78 -8.33 -5.99
N GLN A 10 -9.15 -7.88 -4.93
CA GLN A 10 -9.69 -7.85 -3.56
C GLN A 10 -10.43 -6.52 -3.29
N ALA A 11 -10.15 -5.84 -2.18
CA ALA A 11 -10.86 -4.64 -1.79
C ALA A 11 -10.87 -3.53 -2.86
N ALA A 12 -9.78 -3.34 -3.62
CA ALA A 12 -9.72 -2.25 -4.58
C ALA A 12 -10.76 -2.38 -5.70
N ASN A 13 -11.00 -3.59 -6.21
CA ASN A 13 -12.05 -3.82 -7.21
C ASN A 13 -13.46 -3.58 -6.64
N LEU A 14 -13.71 -3.96 -5.38
CA LEU A 14 -14.98 -3.67 -4.74
C LEU A 14 -15.25 -2.16 -4.72
N TYR A 15 -14.26 -1.37 -4.27
CA TYR A 15 -14.38 0.09 -4.24
C TYR A 15 -14.54 0.67 -5.65
N ALA A 16 -13.76 0.20 -6.63
CA ALA A 16 -13.90 0.66 -8.02
C ALA A 16 -15.30 0.37 -8.57
N THR A 17 -15.85 -0.82 -8.31
CA THR A 17 -17.22 -1.18 -8.70
C THR A 17 -18.24 -0.25 -8.05
N LYS A 18 -18.14 -0.01 -6.74
CA LYS A 18 -19.08 0.89 -6.05
C LYS A 18 -18.99 2.33 -6.53
N MET A 19 -17.81 2.81 -6.85
CA MET A 19 -17.63 4.14 -7.45
C MET A 19 -18.23 4.21 -8.86
N ALA A 20 -18.07 3.14 -9.67
CA ALA A 20 -18.68 3.08 -10.98
C ALA A 20 -20.23 3.05 -10.90
N GLU A 21 -20.80 2.30 -9.96
CA GLU A 21 -22.25 2.30 -9.67
C GLU A 21 -22.76 3.70 -9.26
N ALA A 22 -21.89 4.50 -8.62
CA ALA A 22 -22.19 5.90 -8.26
C ALA A 22 -21.94 6.91 -9.39
N GLY A 23 -21.60 6.45 -10.61
CA GLY A 23 -21.45 7.29 -11.80
C GLY A 23 -20.03 7.81 -12.06
N PHE A 24 -19.02 7.31 -11.37
CA PHE A 24 -17.62 7.66 -11.64
C PHE A 24 -16.99 6.70 -12.66
N VAL A 25 -16.01 7.19 -13.41
CA VAL A 25 -15.06 6.31 -14.08
C VAL A 25 -14.03 5.89 -13.06
N ALA A 26 -13.95 4.61 -12.78
CA ALA A 26 -13.07 4.09 -11.73
C ALA A 26 -11.97 3.17 -12.30
N LEU A 27 -10.75 3.36 -11.80
CA LEU A 27 -9.58 2.55 -12.14
C LEU A 27 -9.06 1.88 -10.87
N SER A 28 -8.94 0.57 -10.88
CA SER A 28 -8.16 -0.19 -9.92
C SER A 28 -6.99 -0.88 -10.62
N PHE A 29 -5.84 -0.94 -9.97
CA PHE A 29 -4.64 -1.53 -10.52
C PHE A 29 -3.84 -2.27 -9.44
N ASP A 30 -3.03 -3.22 -9.85
CA ASP A 30 -2.04 -3.82 -8.95
C ASP A 30 -0.84 -2.88 -8.85
N GLN A 31 -0.36 -2.66 -7.65
CA GLN A 31 0.91 -1.97 -7.42
C GLN A 31 2.06 -2.77 -8.04
N MET A 32 3.16 -2.08 -8.40
CA MET A 32 4.36 -2.75 -8.92
C MET A 32 4.77 -3.92 -8.01
N PHE A 33 5.26 -4.98 -8.60
CA PHE A 33 5.68 -6.24 -7.95
C PHE A 33 4.55 -7.15 -7.43
N TRP A 34 3.28 -6.75 -7.59
CA TRP A 34 2.10 -7.49 -7.09
C TRP A 34 1.15 -7.87 -8.23
N GLY A 35 0.32 -8.89 -7.95
CA GLY A 35 -0.73 -9.33 -8.85
C GLY A 35 -0.24 -9.53 -10.28
N GLU A 36 -0.90 -8.89 -11.23
CA GLU A 36 -0.56 -8.95 -12.66
C GLU A 36 0.41 -7.84 -13.10
N SER A 37 0.74 -6.87 -12.22
CA SER A 37 1.74 -5.85 -12.53
C SER A 37 3.14 -6.44 -12.51
N GLY A 38 4.03 -5.87 -13.33
CA GLY A 38 5.41 -6.31 -13.46
C GLY A 38 6.28 -6.01 -12.25
N GLY A 39 7.55 -6.33 -12.38
CA GLY A 39 8.61 -6.06 -11.39
C GLY A 39 9.18 -7.32 -10.73
N THR A 40 10.46 -7.25 -10.42
CA THR A 40 11.23 -8.32 -9.76
C THR A 40 12.09 -7.68 -8.66
N PRO A 41 12.15 -8.29 -7.45
CA PRO A 41 11.44 -9.50 -7.02
C PRO A 41 9.94 -9.27 -6.80
N ARG A 42 9.13 -10.33 -6.97
CA ARG A 42 7.70 -10.25 -6.61
C ARG A 42 7.55 -10.00 -5.12
N GLY A 43 6.45 -9.37 -4.72
CA GLY A 43 6.19 -9.06 -3.32
C GLY A 43 7.05 -7.94 -2.72
N ALA A 44 7.87 -7.25 -3.52
CA ALA A 44 8.54 -6.05 -3.04
C ALA A 44 7.54 -4.92 -2.81
N VAL A 45 7.78 -4.12 -1.78
CA VAL A 45 7.03 -2.89 -1.52
C VAL A 45 8.02 -1.74 -1.38
N LEU A 46 8.01 -0.87 -2.35
CA LEU A 46 8.89 0.30 -2.42
C LEU A 46 8.00 1.55 -2.37
N PRO A 47 7.94 2.27 -1.24
CA PRO A 47 7.01 3.39 -1.07
C PRO A 47 7.03 4.39 -2.21
N ASP A 48 8.21 4.78 -2.70
CA ASP A 48 8.35 5.75 -3.79
C ASP A 48 7.71 5.24 -5.09
N LEU A 49 7.87 3.95 -5.43
CA LEU A 49 7.27 3.36 -6.63
C LEU A 49 5.75 3.18 -6.48
N TYR A 50 5.28 3.00 -5.26
CA TYR A 50 3.83 2.95 -5.01
C TYR A 50 3.19 4.33 -5.10
N VAL A 51 3.90 5.36 -4.65
CA VAL A 51 3.51 6.77 -4.88
C VAL A 51 3.44 7.06 -6.38
N GLU A 52 4.48 6.68 -7.13
CA GLU A 52 4.54 6.82 -8.59
C GLU A 52 3.40 6.06 -9.30
N SER A 53 3.00 4.89 -8.80
CA SER A 53 1.90 4.13 -9.38
C SER A 53 0.57 4.90 -9.33
N PHE A 54 0.34 5.75 -8.33
CA PHE A 54 -0.84 6.64 -8.31
C PHE A 54 -0.74 7.71 -9.37
N SER A 55 0.42 8.35 -9.55
CA SER A 55 0.64 9.33 -10.61
C SER A 55 0.48 8.71 -12.00
N ALA A 56 1.01 7.50 -12.21
CA ALA A 56 0.80 6.75 -13.46
C ALA A 56 -0.68 6.43 -13.72
N GLY A 57 -1.44 6.13 -12.66
CA GLY A 57 -2.90 5.99 -12.76
C GLY A 57 -3.60 7.29 -13.20
N VAL A 58 -3.12 8.44 -12.70
CA VAL A 58 -3.59 9.77 -13.13
C VAL A 58 -3.20 10.05 -14.58
N ASP A 59 -2.00 9.68 -15.01
CA ASP A 59 -1.56 9.79 -16.42
C ASP A 59 -2.50 9.01 -17.33
N TYR A 60 -2.76 7.75 -16.97
CA TYR A 60 -3.67 6.91 -17.74
C TYR A 60 -5.07 7.53 -17.85
N LEU A 61 -5.68 7.91 -16.74
CA LEU A 61 -7.02 8.51 -16.73
C LEU A 61 -7.03 9.83 -17.50
N GLY A 62 -6.09 10.73 -17.20
CA GLY A 62 -6.03 12.06 -17.81
C GLY A 62 -5.79 12.06 -19.33
N THR A 63 -5.38 10.92 -19.91
CA THR A 63 -5.26 10.74 -21.37
C THR A 63 -6.52 10.17 -22.03
N ARG A 64 -7.54 9.82 -21.26
CA ARG A 64 -8.80 9.32 -21.83
C ARG A 64 -9.72 10.48 -22.22
N PRO A 65 -10.33 10.47 -23.42
CA PRO A 65 -11.12 11.60 -23.94
C PRO A 65 -12.41 11.85 -23.15
N PHE A 66 -12.86 10.89 -22.35
CA PHE A 66 -14.08 10.96 -21.53
C PHE A 66 -13.79 11.33 -20.06
N ILE A 67 -12.55 11.66 -19.70
CA ILE A 67 -12.15 12.04 -18.33
C ILE A 67 -12.02 13.56 -18.23
N ASP A 68 -12.69 14.11 -17.23
CA ASP A 68 -12.47 15.48 -16.79
C ASP A 68 -11.23 15.51 -15.87
N ARG A 69 -10.13 16.11 -16.36
CA ARG A 69 -8.87 16.21 -15.65
C ARG A 69 -8.96 17.01 -14.36
N GLU A 70 -9.95 17.91 -14.26
CA GLU A 70 -10.17 18.70 -13.05
C GLU A 70 -10.96 17.96 -11.97
N LYS A 71 -11.34 16.70 -12.23
CA LYS A 71 -12.14 15.86 -11.33
C LYS A 71 -11.53 14.49 -11.06
N ILE A 72 -10.21 14.38 -11.11
CA ILE A 72 -9.52 13.12 -10.78
C ILE A 72 -9.26 13.08 -9.28
N GLY A 73 -9.78 12.05 -8.61
CA GLY A 73 -9.52 11.78 -7.20
C GLY A 73 -8.87 10.42 -6.99
N VAL A 74 -8.32 10.20 -5.81
CA VAL A 74 -7.72 8.92 -5.43
C VAL A 74 -8.31 8.38 -4.14
N ILE A 75 -8.40 7.05 -4.04
CA ILE A 75 -8.79 6.33 -2.83
C ILE A 75 -7.65 5.39 -2.43
N GLY A 76 -7.12 5.59 -1.24
CA GLY A 76 -6.12 4.72 -0.62
C GLY A 76 -6.74 3.85 0.47
N ILE A 77 -6.67 2.52 0.33
CA ILE A 77 -7.27 1.58 1.28
C ILE A 77 -6.16 0.97 2.12
N CYS A 78 -6.31 0.99 3.45
CA CYS A 78 -5.36 0.41 4.41
C CYS A 78 -3.93 0.98 4.17
N GLY A 79 -2.93 0.16 3.93
CA GLY A 79 -1.56 0.60 3.65
C GLY A 79 -1.41 1.57 2.46
N SER A 80 -2.30 1.47 1.46
CA SER A 80 -2.30 2.42 0.33
C SER A 80 -2.77 3.83 0.70
N GLY A 81 -3.37 4.04 1.87
CA GLY A 81 -3.71 5.38 2.33
C GLY A 81 -2.50 6.29 2.42
N GLY A 82 -1.41 5.80 3.01
CA GLY A 82 -0.16 6.55 3.10
C GLY A 82 0.47 6.86 1.74
N PHE A 83 0.42 5.92 0.79
CA PHE A 83 0.94 6.15 -0.57
C PHE A 83 0.09 7.16 -1.33
N ALA A 84 -1.25 7.09 -1.19
CA ALA A 84 -2.17 8.03 -1.79
C ALA A 84 -1.98 9.46 -1.23
N ILE A 85 -1.74 9.60 0.08
CA ILE A 85 -1.37 10.88 0.70
C ILE A 85 -0.09 11.41 0.08
N ALA A 86 0.98 10.59 0.06
CA ALA A 86 2.27 11.00 -0.47
C ALA A 86 2.18 11.39 -1.96
N ALA A 87 1.42 10.64 -2.77
CA ALA A 87 1.17 10.99 -4.17
C ALA A 87 0.40 12.32 -4.29
N THR A 88 -0.62 12.53 -3.46
CA THR A 88 -1.43 13.76 -3.50
C THR A 88 -0.59 14.99 -3.14
N LYS A 89 0.39 14.87 -2.24
CA LYS A 89 1.29 15.98 -1.91
C LYS A 89 2.09 16.48 -3.11
N ILE A 90 2.55 15.57 -3.96
CA ILE A 90 3.48 15.89 -5.05
C ILE A 90 2.81 15.96 -6.42
N ASP A 91 1.60 15.46 -6.58
CA ASP A 91 0.86 15.50 -7.84
C ASP A 91 -0.40 16.38 -7.73
N PRO A 92 -0.34 17.63 -8.21
CA PRO A 92 -1.46 18.57 -8.14
C PRO A 92 -2.64 18.20 -9.06
N ARG A 93 -2.49 17.21 -9.93
CA ARG A 93 -3.56 16.68 -10.78
C ARG A 93 -4.55 15.83 -9.99
N ILE A 94 -4.16 15.36 -8.82
CA ILE A 94 -5.07 14.70 -7.86
C ILE A 94 -5.86 15.78 -7.15
N LYS A 95 -7.15 15.88 -7.43
CA LYS A 95 -8.03 16.97 -6.96
C LYS A 95 -8.74 16.65 -5.65
N ALA A 96 -8.84 15.38 -5.30
CA ALA A 96 -9.43 14.92 -4.04
C ALA A 96 -8.78 13.62 -3.58
N LEU A 97 -8.70 13.44 -2.28
CA LEU A 97 -8.15 12.24 -1.65
C LEU A 97 -9.17 11.66 -0.67
N ALA A 98 -9.37 10.34 -0.72
CA ALA A 98 -10.00 9.61 0.37
C ALA A 98 -9.09 8.49 0.86
N THR A 99 -9.06 8.28 2.16
CA THR A 99 -8.42 7.11 2.76
C THR A 99 -9.44 6.29 3.55
N VAL A 100 -9.31 4.98 3.51
CA VAL A 100 -10.24 4.08 4.19
C VAL A 100 -9.46 3.10 5.05
N SER A 101 -9.74 3.09 6.35
CA SER A 101 -9.08 2.24 7.36
C SER A 101 -7.56 2.22 7.15
N MET A 102 -6.98 3.41 6.96
CA MET A 102 -5.59 3.54 6.57
C MET A 102 -4.62 3.24 7.72
N TYR A 103 -3.45 2.77 7.33
CA TYR A 103 -2.29 2.67 8.22
C TYR A 103 -1.19 3.64 7.77
N ASP A 104 -0.57 4.35 8.73
CA ASP A 104 0.77 4.87 8.50
C ASP A 104 1.76 3.70 8.54
N MET A 105 2.03 3.14 7.36
CA MET A 105 2.93 1.99 7.25
C MET A 105 4.34 2.32 7.74
N GLY A 106 4.80 3.57 7.60
CA GLY A 106 6.08 4.00 8.14
C GLY A 106 6.11 3.97 9.67
N GLU A 107 5.10 4.55 10.31
CA GLU A 107 4.95 4.51 11.77
C GLU A 107 4.81 3.07 12.26
N TYR A 108 3.97 2.27 11.61
CA TYR A 108 3.81 0.85 11.94
C TYR A 108 5.14 0.09 11.92
N PHE A 109 5.96 0.27 10.89
CA PHE A 109 7.25 -0.41 10.81
C PHE A 109 8.30 0.17 11.76
N ARG A 110 8.21 1.45 12.14
CA ARG A 110 9.10 2.07 13.12
C ARG A 110 8.79 1.67 14.56
N THR A 111 7.51 1.63 14.91
CA THR A 111 7.07 1.56 16.32
C THR A 111 6.22 0.33 16.64
N GLY A 112 5.75 -0.41 15.65
CA GLY A 112 4.82 -1.52 15.80
C GLY A 112 3.39 -1.06 16.11
N LEU A 113 2.48 -2.01 16.14
CA LEU A 113 1.10 -1.76 16.55
C LEU A 113 1.09 -1.31 18.01
N ASN A 114 0.28 -0.28 18.32
CA ASN A 114 0.22 0.33 19.65
C ASN A 114 1.60 0.77 20.21
N ARG A 115 2.56 1.03 19.33
CA ARG A 115 3.93 1.47 19.67
C ARG A 115 4.67 0.49 20.58
N THR A 116 4.44 -0.79 20.39
CA THR A 116 5.06 -1.86 21.19
C THR A 116 6.49 -2.22 20.76
N ARG A 117 6.93 -1.73 19.59
CA ARG A 117 8.24 -2.05 19.03
C ARG A 117 9.33 -1.13 19.59
N THR A 118 10.36 -1.72 20.15
CA THR A 118 11.52 -0.97 20.67
C THR A 118 12.51 -0.60 19.55
N ALA A 119 13.38 0.39 19.82
CA ALA A 119 14.48 0.73 18.93
C ALA A 119 15.44 -0.44 18.72
N GLU A 120 15.66 -1.24 19.75
CA GLU A 120 16.51 -2.43 19.70
C GLU A 120 15.95 -3.47 18.73
N THR A 121 14.66 -3.82 18.87
CA THR A 121 13.98 -4.75 17.95
C THR A 121 14.06 -4.26 16.52
N ARG A 122 13.75 -2.96 16.30
CA ARG A 122 13.83 -2.35 14.97
C ARG A 122 15.23 -2.46 14.36
N ASN A 123 16.28 -2.15 15.15
CA ASN A 123 17.65 -2.23 14.67
C ASN A 123 18.08 -3.67 14.36
N LYS A 124 17.65 -4.64 15.15
CA LYS A 124 17.87 -6.06 14.88
C LYS A 124 17.23 -6.50 13.56
N ASP A 125 16.00 -6.07 13.30
CA ASP A 125 15.31 -6.42 12.06
C ASP A 125 15.95 -5.75 10.84
N LEU A 126 16.43 -4.51 10.97
CA LEU A 126 17.20 -3.84 9.92
C LEU A 126 18.50 -4.57 9.62
N GLN A 127 19.22 -5.01 10.67
CA GLN A 127 20.44 -5.81 10.50
C GLN A 127 20.13 -7.14 9.80
N THR A 128 19.09 -7.85 10.21
CA THR A 128 18.65 -9.09 9.57
C THR A 128 18.32 -8.86 8.10
N ALA A 129 17.57 -7.79 7.78
CA ALA A 129 17.24 -7.44 6.41
C ALA A 129 18.49 -7.10 5.58
N ALA A 130 19.50 -6.47 6.18
CA ALA A 130 20.76 -6.17 5.52
C ALA A 130 21.57 -7.44 5.21
N GLU A 131 21.68 -8.36 6.16
CA GLU A 131 22.36 -9.65 5.95
C GLU A 131 21.68 -10.51 4.88
N GLN A 132 20.36 -10.53 4.86
CA GLN A 132 19.60 -11.25 3.84
C GLN A 132 19.84 -10.72 2.41
N ARG A 133 20.28 -9.47 2.26
CA ARG A 133 20.67 -8.94 0.94
C ARG A 133 21.91 -9.63 0.38
N TYR A 134 22.88 -9.99 1.22
CA TYR A 134 24.04 -10.77 0.79
C TYR A 134 23.61 -12.12 0.27
N THR A 135 22.77 -12.83 1.04
CA THR A 135 22.22 -14.14 0.64
C THR A 135 21.47 -14.05 -0.70
N ALA A 136 20.61 -13.03 -0.87
CA ALA A 136 19.87 -12.83 -2.11
C ALA A 136 20.80 -12.53 -3.30
N PHE A 137 21.85 -11.73 -3.07
CA PHE A 137 22.81 -11.36 -4.10
C PHE A 137 23.65 -12.57 -4.55
N GLU A 138 24.18 -13.35 -3.61
CA GLU A 138 25.01 -14.52 -3.86
C GLU A 138 24.23 -15.64 -4.53
N SER A 139 23.00 -15.90 -4.11
CA SER A 139 22.16 -16.98 -4.67
C SER A 139 21.44 -16.59 -5.97
N GLY A 140 21.35 -15.30 -6.29
CA GLY A 140 20.52 -14.80 -7.37
C GLY A 140 19.00 -15.00 -7.13
N THR A 141 18.61 -15.39 -5.92
CA THR A 141 17.23 -15.72 -5.57
C THR A 141 16.71 -14.75 -4.48
N PRO A 142 15.53 -14.14 -4.66
CA PRO A 142 14.95 -13.28 -3.65
C PRO A 142 14.72 -14.01 -2.33
N VAL A 143 15.11 -13.39 -1.22
CA VAL A 143 14.71 -13.83 0.12
C VAL A 143 13.37 -13.22 0.45
N TYR A 144 12.48 -14.01 1.02
CA TYR A 144 11.19 -13.54 1.50
C TYR A 144 11.15 -13.60 3.02
N GLY A 145 10.54 -12.60 3.62
CA GLY A 145 10.21 -12.61 5.04
C GLY A 145 9.12 -13.63 5.36
N PRO A 146 8.85 -13.88 6.65
CA PRO A 146 7.66 -14.61 7.04
C PRO A 146 6.46 -13.91 6.39
N GLY A 147 5.58 -14.69 5.76
CA GLY A 147 4.34 -14.17 5.20
C GLY A 147 3.52 -13.52 6.30
N GLN A 148 2.65 -12.59 5.98
CA GLN A 148 1.69 -12.07 6.98
C GLN A 148 0.82 -13.19 7.58
N ASN A 149 0.82 -14.34 6.94
CA ASN A 149 0.14 -15.54 7.36
C ASN A 149 0.71 -16.18 8.64
N ASP A 150 1.97 -15.89 8.96
CA ASP A 150 2.67 -16.47 10.12
C ASP A 150 2.70 -15.51 11.32
N ALA A 151 2.05 -14.36 11.19
CA ALA A 151 2.02 -13.36 12.24
C ALA A 151 1.09 -13.79 13.38
N VAL A 152 1.59 -13.77 14.61
CA VAL A 152 0.90 -14.20 15.82
C VAL A 152 0.42 -12.97 16.61
N PHE A 153 -0.51 -12.20 16.05
CA PHE A 153 -1.19 -11.11 16.77
C PHE A 153 -2.66 -11.08 16.37
N PRO A 154 -3.55 -10.55 17.20
CA PRO A 154 -5.00 -10.61 16.97
C PRO A 154 -5.44 -10.12 15.59
N GLU A 155 -4.84 -9.04 15.11
CA GLU A 155 -5.17 -8.44 13.81
C GLU A 155 -4.73 -9.34 12.64
N ALA A 156 -3.74 -10.19 12.86
CA ALA A 156 -3.35 -11.20 11.87
C ALA A 156 -4.45 -12.25 11.71
N ALA A 157 -5.17 -12.61 12.75
CA ALA A 157 -6.26 -13.58 12.69
C ALA A 157 -7.39 -13.09 11.78
N GLU A 158 -7.84 -11.84 11.94
CA GLU A 158 -8.86 -11.23 11.07
C GLU A 158 -8.36 -11.10 9.63
N SER A 159 -7.13 -10.62 9.46
CA SER A 159 -6.48 -10.52 8.16
C SER A 159 -6.42 -11.88 7.47
N ASN A 160 -6.03 -12.92 8.20
CA ASN A 160 -5.93 -14.27 7.68
C ASN A 160 -7.31 -14.85 7.34
N ASP A 161 -8.32 -14.62 8.18
CA ASP A 161 -9.69 -15.04 7.90
C ASP A 161 -10.21 -14.44 6.59
N PHE A 162 -9.89 -13.17 6.30
CA PHE A 162 -10.26 -12.58 5.03
C PHE A 162 -9.41 -13.09 3.86
N TYR A 163 -8.08 -12.97 3.96
CA TYR A 163 -7.19 -13.15 2.80
C TYR A 163 -6.85 -14.61 2.48
N GLN A 164 -7.06 -15.55 3.41
CA GLN A 164 -6.72 -16.96 3.21
C GLN A 164 -7.95 -17.87 3.01
N THR A 165 -9.15 -17.33 3.19
CA THR A 165 -10.40 -18.04 2.98
C THR A 165 -11.06 -17.61 1.66
N GLU A 166 -12.17 -18.24 1.30
CA GLU A 166 -12.96 -17.89 0.12
C GLU A 166 -13.47 -16.45 0.12
N ARG A 167 -13.41 -15.74 1.27
CA ARG A 167 -13.84 -14.35 1.39
C ARG A 167 -13.00 -13.38 0.54
N GLY A 168 -11.70 -13.61 0.46
CA GLY A 168 -10.80 -12.69 -0.23
C GLY A 168 -9.51 -13.31 -0.79
N LYS A 169 -9.37 -14.63 -0.73
CA LYS A 169 -8.22 -15.33 -1.29
C LYS A 169 -8.23 -15.23 -2.81
N VAL A 170 -7.09 -14.90 -3.39
CA VAL A 170 -6.86 -14.92 -4.84
C VAL A 170 -5.56 -15.67 -5.15
N ALA A 171 -5.58 -16.45 -6.22
CA ALA A 171 -4.44 -17.30 -6.57
C ALA A 171 -3.17 -16.52 -6.95
N SER A 172 -3.33 -15.29 -7.42
CA SER A 172 -2.23 -14.41 -7.83
C SER A 172 -1.49 -13.74 -6.66
N ASN A 173 -1.87 -14.01 -5.41
CA ASN A 173 -1.31 -13.33 -4.24
C ASN A 173 -0.95 -14.32 -3.13
N ASP A 174 0.34 -14.57 -2.94
CA ASP A 174 0.88 -15.36 -1.83
C ASP A 174 1.23 -14.53 -0.59
N ARG A 175 1.05 -13.21 -0.67
CA ARG A 175 1.24 -12.22 0.40
C ARG A 175 2.64 -12.17 1.02
N ARG A 176 3.63 -12.82 0.44
CA ARG A 176 5.02 -12.74 0.90
C ARG A 176 5.64 -11.42 0.49
N THR A 177 6.38 -10.82 1.41
CA THR A 177 7.12 -9.57 1.17
C THR A 177 8.62 -9.79 1.28
N THR A 178 9.40 -8.95 0.60
CA THR A 178 10.85 -8.98 0.72
C THR A 178 11.33 -8.22 1.95
N PRO A 179 12.40 -8.65 2.65
CA PRO A 179 12.95 -7.93 3.79
C PRO A 179 13.42 -6.51 3.44
N ALA A 180 13.86 -6.28 2.21
CA ALA A 180 14.24 -4.96 1.73
C ALA A 180 13.07 -3.96 1.78
N SER A 181 11.82 -4.43 1.61
CA SER A 181 10.61 -3.61 1.76
C SER A 181 10.50 -3.04 3.17
N TYR A 182 10.77 -3.84 4.18
CA TYR A 182 10.77 -3.42 5.57
C TYR A 182 11.67 -2.21 5.82
N ALA A 183 12.92 -2.29 5.38
CA ALA A 183 13.89 -1.21 5.55
C ALA A 183 13.45 0.10 4.87
N LYS A 184 12.72 0.01 3.76
CA LYS A 184 12.23 1.19 3.04
C LYS A 184 11.13 1.93 3.80
N PHE A 185 10.27 1.21 4.51
CA PHE A 185 9.22 1.84 5.31
C PHE A 185 9.74 2.66 6.48
N ILE A 186 10.92 2.36 7.02
CA ILE A 186 11.52 3.14 8.12
C ILE A 186 11.66 4.62 7.75
N ASN A 187 11.89 4.94 6.48
CA ASN A 187 12.03 6.31 5.97
C ASN A 187 10.73 6.85 5.32
N PHE A 188 9.61 6.17 5.48
CA PHE A 188 8.34 6.60 4.92
C PHE A 188 7.51 7.36 5.95
N TYR A 189 7.22 8.63 5.67
CA TYR A 189 6.52 9.57 6.55
C TYR A 189 5.38 10.24 5.77
N PRO A 190 4.26 9.55 5.55
CA PRO A 190 3.18 10.08 4.70
C PRO A 190 2.53 11.33 5.26
N PHE A 191 2.48 11.50 6.58
CA PHE A 191 1.85 12.64 7.23
C PHE A 191 2.73 13.89 7.36
N ASN A 192 4.01 13.84 6.98
CA ASN A 192 4.81 15.07 6.94
C ASN A 192 4.28 16.00 5.83
N ASP A 193 4.32 17.31 6.09
CA ASP A 193 3.97 18.36 5.12
C ASP A 193 2.56 18.21 4.50
N MET A 194 1.57 17.81 5.30
CA MET A 194 0.18 17.62 4.87
C MET A 194 -0.49 18.91 4.38
N ASP A 195 -0.02 20.06 4.84
CA ASP A 195 -0.47 21.38 4.41
C ASP A 195 -0.24 21.62 2.91
N SER A 196 0.72 20.94 2.29
CA SER A 196 0.95 20.98 0.84
C SER A 196 -0.22 20.46 0.00
N ILE A 197 -1.15 19.70 0.59
CA ILE A 197 -2.35 19.23 -0.08
C ILE A 197 -3.42 20.32 -0.19
N SER A 198 -3.42 21.27 0.76
CA SER A 198 -4.41 22.35 0.77
C SER A 198 -4.39 23.17 -0.54
N PRO A 199 -5.53 23.62 -1.06
CA PRO A 199 -6.89 23.53 -0.52
C PRO A 199 -7.68 22.28 -0.99
N ARG A 200 -7.02 21.25 -1.51
CA ARG A 200 -7.68 20.04 -2.01
C ARG A 200 -8.30 19.23 -0.87
N PRO A 201 -9.55 18.77 -1.02
CA PRO A 201 -10.25 18.06 0.05
C PRO A 201 -9.65 16.69 0.33
N ILE A 202 -9.63 16.34 1.62
CA ILE A 202 -9.24 15.01 2.12
C ILE A 202 -10.37 14.46 2.98
N LEU A 203 -10.73 13.19 2.74
CA LEU A 203 -11.66 12.43 3.56
C LEU A 203 -10.92 11.25 4.22
N PHE A 204 -10.96 11.18 5.53
CA PHE A 204 -10.51 10.02 6.31
C PHE A 204 -11.73 9.21 6.76
N VAL A 205 -11.82 7.96 6.33
CA VAL A 205 -12.83 7.00 6.79
C VAL A 205 -12.12 6.01 7.71
N VAL A 206 -12.51 6.01 8.98
CA VAL A 206 -11.90 5.18 10.03
C VAL A 206 -12.97 4.43 10.79
N GLY A 207 -12.62 3.30 11.40
CA GLY A 207 -13.49 2.61 12.33
C GLY A 207 -13.62 3.37 13.66
N GLU A 208 -14.69 3.15 14.37
CA GLU A 208 -14.98 3.81 15.66
C GLU A 208 -13.93 3.48 16.73
N VAL A 209 -13.35 2.31 16.66
CA VAL A 209 -12.33 1.79 17.60
C VAL A 209 -10.96 1.55 16.95
N ALA A 210 -10.70 2.22 15.85
CA ALA A 210 -9.44 2.08 15.10
C ALA A 210 -8.31 2.94 15.66
#